data_203e41fdf63c2f0cf8aae6378ea1f9ac
#
_entry.id   203e41fdf63c2f0cf8aae6378ea1f9ac
#
_cell.length_a   1.000
_cell.length_b   1.000
_cell.length_c   1.000
_cell.angle_alpha   90.00
_cell.angle_beta   90.00
_cell.angle_gamma   90.00
#
_symmetry.space_group_name_H-M   'P 1'
#
loop_
_entity.id
_entity.type
_entity.pdbx_description
1 polymer ?
#
loop_
_entity_poly.entity_id
_entity_poly.type
_entity_poly.pdbx_seq_one_letter_code
_entity_poly.pdbx_strand_id
1 'polypeptide(L)'
;MIDLHHDAEAGIVELVLNNPKAINSLAEEDLAELSRSLDEAAQLKPRALILRGEGKGFCAGRNIKGLNPREDDATAYLADVVTPVLKKIDNFPAPTFAAVHGPCLGVGLGLALACDVVYVAEDAKFGSPFANLGATLDSGGHSLFVERLGTHRAMDLIITGELISGAEAVRAGLFSRAVPAEELLEFTRG
;
A
#
# COMPACT_ATOMS: atom_id res chain seq x y z
N MET A 1 -9.02 -5.84 -11.80
CA MET A 1 -8.86 -4.55 -11.14
C MET A 1 -7.42 -4.03 -11.13
N ILE A 2 -6.48 -4.81 -11.58
CA ILE A 2 -5.06 -4.42 -11.66
C ILE A 2 -4.67 -4.23 -13.11
N ASP A 3 -4.24 -3.02 -13.48
CA ASP A 3 -3.71 -2.75 -14.81
C ASP A 3 -2.19 -2.81 -14.78
N LEU A 4 -1.58 -3.49 -15.77
CA LEU A 4 -0.14 -3.55 -15.95
C LEU A 4 0.24 -2.68 -17.16
N HIS A 5 1.09 -1.70 -16.92
CA HIS A 5 1.67 -0.86 -17.98
C HIS A 5 3.17 -1.09 -18.02
N HIS A 6 3.72 -1.33 -19.20
CA HIS A 6 5.15 -1.53 -19.40
C HIS A 6 5.71 -0.45 -20.34
N ASP A 7 6.54 0.41 -19.80
CA ASP A 7 7.37 1.33 -20.55
C ASP A 7 8.72 0.65 -20.83
N ALA A 8 8.82 0.03 -22.01
CA ALA A 8 10.01 -0.73 -22.39
C ALA A 8 11.24 0.16 -22.63
N GLU A 9 11.06 1.44 -22.96
CA GLU A 9 12.16 2.38 -23.18
C GLU A 9 12.78 2.80 -21.85
N ALA A 10 11.95 3.19 -20.88
CA ALA A 10 12.39 3.51 -19.53
C ALA A 10 12.75 2.26 -18.71
N GLY A 11 12.26 1.08 -19.11
CA GLY A 11 12.40 -0.16 -18.35
C GLY A 11 11.56 -0.16 -17.08
N ILE A 12 10.43 0.56 -17.06
CA ILE A 12 9.56 0.69 -15.90
C ILE A 12 8.28 -0.12 -16.13
N VAL A 13 7.87 -0.88 -15.12
CA VAL A 13 6.55 -1.48 -15.06
C VAL A 13 5.73 -0.77 -13.99
N GLU A 14 4.50 -0.38 -14.33
CA GLU A 14 3.53 0.13 -13.36
C GLU A 14 2.42 -0.89 -13.15
N LEU A 15 2.13 -1.18 -11.89
CA LEU A 15 0.93 -1.87 -11.47
C LEU A 15 -0.03 -0.83 -10.87
N VAL A 16 -1.20 -0.72 -11.47
CA VAL A 16 -2.19 0.29 -11.14
C VAL A 16 -3.42 -0.35 -10.52
N LEU A 17 -3.71 -0.01 -9.27
CA LEU A 17 -4.97 -0.36 -8.64
C LEU A 17 -6.08 0.48 -9.28
N ASN A 18 -6.95 -0.13 -10.08
CA ASN A 18 -7.93 0.59 -10.91
C ASN A 18 -9.37 0.22 -10.58
N ASN A 19 -9.81 0.58 -9.38
CA ASN A 19 -11.21 0.61 -8.97
C ASN A 19 -11.53 1.93 -8.24
N PRO A 20 -11.44 3.07 -8.94
CA PRO A 20 -11.54 4.40 -8.32
C PRO A 20 -12.89 4.67 -7.64
N LYS A 21 -13.96 3.97 -8.03
CA LYS A 21 -15.30 4.10 -7.40
C LYS A 21 -15.29 3.59 -5.95
N ALA A 22 -14.44 2.64 -5.63
CA ALA A 22 -14.29 2.07 -4.28
C ALA A 22 -12.96 2.51 -3.62
N ILE A 23 -12.30 3.56 -4.15
CA ILE A 23 -10.99 4.01 -3.71
C ILE A 23 -10.02 2.82 -3.65
N ASN A 24 -10.06 1.98 -4.67
CA ASN A 24 -9.18 0.83 -4.85
C ASN A 24 -9.19 -0.14 -3.65
N SER A 25 -10.33 -0.27 -2.93
CA SER A 25 -10.47 -1.29 -1.89
C SER A 25 -10.39 -2.68 -2.50
N LEU A 26 -9.75 -3.61 -1.79
CA LEU A 26 -9.33 -4.91 -2.30
C LEU A 26 -10.18 -6.05 -1.73
N ALA A 27 -10.81 -6.81 -2.61
CA ALA A 27 -11.32 -8.15 -2.30
C ALA A 27 -10.20 -9.19 -2.42
N GLU A 28 -10.46 -10.43 -2.04
CA GLU A 28 -9.46 -11.52 -2.13
C GLU A 28 -9.07 -11.81 -3.59
N GLU A 29 -10.02 -11.72 -4.51
CA GLU A 29 -9.79 -11.89 -5.93
C GLU A 29 -8.86 -10.80 -6.51
N ASP A 30 -8.96 -9.57 -5.99
CA ASP A 30 -8.09 -8.47 -6.39
C ASP A 30 -6.65 -8.67 -5.92
N LEU A 31 -6.47 -9.20 -4.70
CA LEU A 31 -5.15 -9.58 -4.19
C LEU A 31 -4.55 -10.75 -4.98
N ALA A 32 -5.37 -11.74 -5.35
CA ALA A 32 -4.94 -12.83 -6.22
C ALA A 32 -4.55 -12.33 -7.63
N GLU A 33 -5.28 -11.35 -8.17
CA GLU A 33 -4.94 -10.68 -9.44
C GLU A 33 -3.62 -9.91 -9.30
N LEU A 34 -3.44 -9.10 -8.24
CA LEU A 34 -2.20 -8.38 -7.97
C LEU A 34 -1.01 -9.34 -7.86
N SER A 35 -1.20 -10.48 -7.19
CA SER A 35 -0.18 -11.53 -7.09
C SER A 35 0.27 -12.05 -8.47
N ARG A 36 -0.69 -12.28 -9.39
CA ARG A 36 -0.38 -12.73 -10.76
C ARG A 36 0.28 -11.62 -11.57
N SER A 37 -0.19 -10.38 -11.42
CA SER A 37 0.41 -9.22 -12.11
C SER A 37 1.84 -8.94 -11.66
N LEU A 38 2.18 -9.20 -10.40
CA LEU A 38 3.56 -9.14 -9.89
C LEU A 38 4.44 -10.22 -10.56
N ASP A 39 3.94 -11.44 -10.72
CA ASP A 39 4.67 -12.50 -11.41
C ASP A 39 4.89 -12.15 -12.89
N GLU A 40 3.88 -11.62 -13.56
CA GLU A 40 3.96 -11.15 -14.96
C GLU A 40 4.96 -10.00 -15.08
N ALA A 41 4.88 -8.99 -14.21
CA ALA A 41 5.80 -7.86 -14.16
C ALA A 41 7.26 -8.32 -13.99
N ALA A 42 7.52 -9.31 -13.13
CA ALA A 42 8.87 -9.84 -12.93
C ALA A 42 9.43 -10.52 -14.18
N GLN A 43 8.59 -11.18 -15.00
CA GLN A 43 9.01 -11.81 -16.26
C GLN A 43 9.46 -10.79 -17.30
N LEU A 44 8.97 -9.55 -17.24
CA LEU A 44 9.37 -8.45 -18.11
C LEU A 44 10.78 -7.92 -17.79
N LYS A 45 11.38 -8.35 -16.65
CA LYS A 45 12.71 -7.94 -16.15
C LYS A 45 12.88 -6.42 -16.13
N PRO A 46 11.98 -5.69 -15.48
CA PRO A 46 12.04 -4.24 -15.44
C PRO A 46 13.25 -3.76 -14.62
N ARG A 47 13.62 -2.50 -14.84
CA ARG A 47 14.60 -1.80 -14.01
C ARG A 47 13.99 -1.30 -12.69
N ALA A 48 12.68 -1.05 -12.70
CA ALA A 48 11.90 -0.64 -11.53
C ALA A 48 10.42 -1.03 -11.68
N LEU A 49 9.77 -1.26 -10.54
CA LEU A 49 8.33 -1.42 -10.42
C LEU A 49 7.74 -0.22 -9.70
N ILE A 50 6.66 0.36 -10.23
CA ILE A 50 5.87 1.37 -9.56
C ILE A 50 4.49 0.81 -9.24
N LEU A 51 4.09 0.85 -7.97
CA LEU A 51 2.74 0.55 -7.52
C LEU A 51 2.00 1.86 -7.23
N ARG A 52 0.84 2.06 -7.86
CA ARG A 52 0.02 3.25 -7.67
C ARG A 52 -1.47 2.96 -7.71
N GLY A 53 -2.28 3.90 -7.25
CA GLY A 53 -3.73 3.85 -7.38
C GLY A 53 -4.24 4.78 -8.48
N GLU A 54 -5.41 4.47 -9.04
CA GLU A 54 -6.14 5.35 -9.95
C GLU A 54 -7.23 6.12 -9.18
N GLY A 55 -7.55 7.35 -9.63
CA GLY A 55 -8.63 8.17 -9.09
C GLY A 55 -8.26 8.94 -7.82
N LYS A 56 -9.09 8.88 -6.77
CA LYS A 56 -9.01 9.77 -5.60
C LYS A 56 -8.07 9.30 -4.49
N GLY A 57 -7.46 8.12 -4.60
CA GLY A 57 -6.58 7.60 -3.56
C GLY A 57 -5.86 6.33 -3.98
N PHE A 58 -4.86 5.98 -3.21
CA PHE A 58 -4.05 4.80 -3.46
C PHE A 58 -4.86 3.52 -3.21
N CYS A 59 -5.31 3.31 -1.97
CA CYS A 59 -6.09 2.13 -1.60
C CYS A 59 -6.76 2.30 -0.23
N ALA A 60 -8.06 2.08 -0.16
CA ALA A 60 -8.83 2.18 1.09
C ALA A 60 -8.72 0.93 1.98
N GLY A 61 -7.95 -0.09 1.57
CA GLY A 61 -7.74 -1.31 2.32
C GLY A 61 -8.66 -2.46 1.90
N ARG A 62 -8.91 -3.40 2.81
CA ARG A 62 -9.78 -4.55 2.57
C ARG A 62 -11.22 -4.12 2.25
N ASN A 63 -11.80 -4.70 1.23
CA ASN A 63 -13.23 -4.54 0.99
C ASN A 63 -14.03 -5.35 2.02
N ILE A 64 -14.58 -4.64 3.00
CA ILE A 64 -15.38 -5.25 4.09
C ILE A 64 -16.88 -5.26 3.83
N LYS A 65 -17.31 -4.86 2.63
CA LYS A 65 -18.72 -4.81 2.28
C LYS A 65 -19.34 -6.21 2.27
N GLY A 66 -20.31 -6.42 3.16
CA GLY A 66 -20.97 -7.73 3.31
C GLY A 66 -20.23 -8.75 4.15
N LEU A 67 -19.07 -8.39 4.71
CA LEU A 67 -18.31 -9.26 5.61
C LEU A 67 -19.04 -9.41 6.95
N ASN A 68 -19.19 -10.65 7.41
CA ASN A 68 -19.70 -10.94 8.75
C ASN A 68 -18.50 -11.14 9.71
N PRO A 69 -18.24 -10.21 10.64
CA PRO A 69 -17.06 -10.30 11.53
C PRO A 69 -17.02 -11.55 12.43
N ARG A 70 -18.15 -12.24 12.61
CA ARG A 70 -18.23 -13.46 13.42
C ARG A 70 -17.81 -14.72 12.66
N GLU A 71 -17.83 -14.66 11.34
CA GLU A 71 -17.51 -15.76 10.43
C GLU A 71 -16.18 -15.52 9.70
N ASP A 72 -15.62 -14.31 9.83
CA ASP A 72 -14.38 -13.92 9.17
C ASP A 72 -13.17 -14.55 9.88
N ASP A 73 -12.44 -15.40 9.18
CA ASP A 73 -11.13 -15.89 9.64
C ASP A 73 -10.03 -14.91 9.21
N ALA A 74 -9.87 -13.84 10.01
CA ALA A 74 -8.85 -12.82 9.77
C ALA A 74 -7.43 -13.42 9.76
N THR A 75 -7.18 -14.50 10.51
CA THR A 75 -5.87 -15.16 10.56
C THR A 75 -5.57 -15.84 9.22
N ALA A 76 -6.50 -16.63 8.69
CA ALA A 76 -6.37 -17.27 7.39
C ALA A 76 -6.25 -16.20 6.27
N TYR A 77 -7.10 -15.17 6.29
CA TYR A 77 -7.03 -14.08 5.32
C TYR A 77 -5.64 -13.42 5.30
N LEU A 78 -5.08 -13.09 6.46
CA LEU A 78 -3.75 -12.48 6.55
C LEU A 78 -2.64 -13.44 6.14
N ALA A 79 -2.69 -14.70 6.59
CA ALA A 79 -1.64 -15.68 6.32
C ALA A 79 -1.62 -16.14 4.86
N ASP A 80 -2.78 -16.43 4.29
CA ASP A 80 -2.89 -17.13 3.01
C ASP A 80 -3.15 -16.19 1.83
N VAL A 81 -3.67 -14.98 2.08
CA VAL A 81 -4.03 -14.03 1.01
C VAL A 81 -3.12 -12.79 1.05
N VAL A 82 -3.05 -12.08 2.16
CA VAL A 82 -2.33 -10.78 2.24
C VAL A 82 -0.82 -10.98 2.27
N THR A 83 -0.33 -11.79 3.22
CA THR A 83 1.11 -11.97 3.45
C THR A 83 1.87 -12.47 2.20
N PRO A 84 1.36 -13.41 1.39
CA PRO A 84 2.02 -13.80 0.16
C PRO A 84 2.21 -12.66 -0.84
N VAL A 85 1.23 -11.76 -0.97
CA VAL A 85 1.33 -10.59 -1.85
C VAL A 85 2.38 -9.60 -1.35
N LEU A 86 2.36 -9.28 -0.05
CA LEU A 86 3.36 -8.40 0.55
C LEU A 86 4.78 -8.95 0.35
N LYS A 87 4.98 -10.26 0.57
CA LYS A 87 6.27 -10.93 0.33
C LYS A 87 6.71 -10.88 -1.13
N LYS A 88 5.78 -10.93 -2.09
CA LYS A 88 6.13 -10.79 -3.51
C LYS A 88 6.60 -9.38 -3.85
N ILE A 89 6.03 -8.35 -3.22
CA ILE A 89 6.50 -6.96 -3.39
C ILE A 89 7.89 -6.81 -2.77
N ASP A 90 8.06 -7.24 -1.53
CA ASP A 90 9.32 -7.17 -0.76
C ASP A 90 10.48 -7.92 -1.44
N ASN A 91 10.18 -9.05 -2.11
CA ASN A 91 11.17 -9.86 -2.83
C ASN A 91 11.14 -9.65 -4.35
N PHE A 92 10.58 -8.56 -4.83
CA PHE A 92 10.54 -8.29 -6.26
C PHE A 92 11.96 -8.12 -6.84
N PRO A 93 12.28 -8.67 -8.04
CA PRO A 93 13.65 -8.73 -8.55
C PRO A 93 14.20 -7.39 -9.09
N ALA A 94 13.53 -6.28 -8.81
CA ALA A 94 13.97 -4.92 -9.13
C ALA A 94 13.48 -3.97 -8.03
N PRO A 95 14.05 -2.76 -7.88
CA PRO A 95 13.57 -1.76 -6.94
C PRO A 95 12.07 -1.47 -7.11
N THR A 96 11.36 -1.43 -5.99
CA THR A 96 9.92 -1.19 -5.93
C THR A 96 9.61 0.18 -5.34
N PHE A 97 8.73 0.91 -6.02
CA PHE A 97 8.29 2.24 -5.61
C PHE A 97 6.78 2.24 -5.41
N ALA A 98 6.31 2.87 -4.35
CA ALA A 98 4.90 3.22 -4.20
C ALA A 98 4.72 4.72 -4.44
N ALA A 99 3.82 5.10 -5.37
CA ALA A 99 3.36 6.46 -5.57
C ALA A 99 1.98 6.63 -4.92
N VAL A 100 1.96 7.25 -3.73
CA VAL A 100 0.78 7.21 -2.86
C VAL A 100 0.13 8.58 -2.72
N HIS A 101 -1.10 8.70 -3.20
CA HIS A 101 -1.93 9.89 -3.03
C HIS A 101 -3.25 9.55 -2.33
N GLY A 102 -3.91 10.56 -1.76
CA GLY A 102 -5.20 10.41 -1.08
C GLY A 102 -5.18 9.33 0.03
N PRO A 103 -6.29 8.62 0.25
CA PRO A 103 -6.37 7.55 1.25
C PRO A 103 -5.48 6.35 0.93
N CYS A 104 -4.69 5.91 1.93
CA CYS A 104 -3.86 4.70 1.92
C CYS A 104 -3.99 4.03 3.28
N LEU A 105 -4.91 3.07 3.39
CA LEU A 105 -5.39 2.56 4.67
C LEU A 105 -5.29 1.03 4.75
N GLY A 106 -5.08 0.49 5.95
CA GLY A 106 -5.10 -0.95 6.24
C GLY A 106 -4.18 -1.75 5.31
N VAL A 107 -4.73 -2.73 4.58
CA VAL A 107 -3.98 -3.53 3.59
C VAL A 107 -3.31 -2.65 2.53
N GLY A 108 -3.94 -1.55 2.10
CA GLY A 108 -3.34 -0.59 1.18
C GLY A 108 -2.07 0.04 1.74
N LEU A 109 -2.07 0.37 3.03
CA LEU A 109 -0.87 0.83 3.72
C LEU A 109 0.21 -0.27 3.78
N GLY A 110 -0.19 -1.52 4.03
CA GLY A 110 0.71 -2.67 3.98
C GLY A 110 1.39 -2.83 2.61
N LEU A 111 0.64 -2.68 1.51
CA LEU A 111 1.19 -2.72 0.15
C LEU A 111 2.24 -1.63 -0.08
N ALA A 112 1.94 -0.39 0.35
CA ALA A 112 2.90 0.72 0.23
C ALA A 112 4.16 0.49 1.07
N LEU A 113 3.99 0.00 2.31
CA LEU A 113 5.10 -0.29 3.23
C LEU A 113 5.99 -1.45 2.77
N ALA A 114 5.46 -2.37 1.97
CA ALA A 114 6.20 -3.48 1.39
C ALA A 114 7.12 -3.05 0.22
N CYS A 115 6.93 -1.85 -0.33
CA CYS A 115 7.82 -1.31 -1.35
C CYS A 115 9.12 -0.75 -0.72
N ASP A 116 10.23 -0.81 -1.47
CA ASP A 116 11.53 -0.29 -1.04
C ASP A 116 11.51 1.22 -0.80
N VAL A 117 10.81 1.95 -1.68
CA VAL A 117 10.71 3.41 -1.65
C VAL A 117 9.26 3.84 -1.72
N VAL A 118 8.86 4.77 -0.84
CA VAL A 118 7.49 5.29 -0.82
C VAL A 118 7.54 6.80 -0.99
N TYR A 119 7.03 7.29 -2.12
CA TYR A 119 6.78 8.70 -2.35
C TYR A 119 5.29 9.00 -2.18
N VAL A 120 5.00 10.11 -1.54
CA VAL A 120 3.63 10.41 -1.11
C VAL A 120 3.22 11.82 -1.51
N ALA A 121 1.94 12.00 -1.81
CA ALA A 121 1.38 13.34 -1.85
C ALA A 121 1.37 13.94 -0.45
N GLU A 122 1.68 15.24 -0.32
CA GLU A 122 1.75 15.93 0.98
C GLU A 122 0.47 15.82 1.79
N ASP A 123 -0.68 15.85 1.10
CA ASP A 123 -2.04 15.81 1.67
C ASP A 123 -2.61 14.38 1.77
N ALA A 124 -1.90 13.36 1.29
CA ALA A 124 -2.34 11.96 1.40
C ALA A 124 -2.62 11.59 2.86
N LYS A 125 -3.50 10.61 3.07
CA LYS A 125 -3.93 10.17 4.42
C LYS A 125 -3.53 8.74 4.67
N PHE A 126 -2.74 8.55 5.71
CA PHE A 126 -2.19 7.26 6.10
C PHE A 126 -2.67 6.84 7.47
N GLY A 127 -2.96 5.58 7.60
CA GLY A 127 -3.28 5.01 8.90
C GLY A 127 -3.98 3.66 8.77
N SER A 128 -4.25 3.11 9.94
CA SER A 128 -5.01 1.88 10.06
C SER A 128 -6.01 2.05 11.20
N PRO A 129 -7.21 2.57 10.91
CA PRO A 129 -8.18 2.94 11.94
C PRO A 129 -8.86 1.71 12.56
N PHE A 130 -8.14 0.60 12.68
CA PHE A 130 -8.64 -0.66 13.25
C PHE A 130 -9.05 -0.53 14.72
N ALA A 131 -8.43 0.38 15.48
CA ALA A 131 -8.84 0.68 16.86
C ALA A 131 -10.33 1.06 16.92
N ASN A 132 -10.85 1.79 15.94
CA ASN A 132 -12.26 2.15 15.84
C ASN A 132 -13.19 0.95 15.56
N LEU A 133 -12.64 -0.16 15.12
CA LEU A 133 -13.34 -1.42 14.84
C LEU A 133 -13.12 -2.46 15.96
N GLY A 134 -12.39 -2.10 17.02
CA GLY A 134 -11.98 -3.03 18.08
C GLY A 134 -10.96 -4.09 17.61
N ALA A 135 -10.24 -3.81 16.54
CA ALA A 135 -9.20 -4.67 15.98
C ALA A 135 -7.82 -4.04 16.12
N THR A 136 -6.78 -4.84 15.94
CA THR A 136 -5.39 -4.38 15.96
C THR A 136 -4.86 -4.18 14.54
N LEU A 137 -3.79 -3.37 14.40
CA LEU A 137 -3.09 -3.16 13.13
C LEU A 137 -2.56 -4.50 12.58
N ASP A 138 -2.64 -4.68 11.28
CA ASP A 138 -2.21 -5.88 10.56
C ASP A 138 -1.20 -5.57 9.44
N SER A 139 -1.07 -6.48 8.45
CA SER A 139 -0.27 -6.30 7.23
C SER A 139 1.20 -5.91 7.49
N GLY A 140 1.78 -6.41 8.59
CA GLY A 140 3.15 -6.07 8.99
C GLY A 140 3.30 -4.69 9.65
N GLY A 141 2.21 -3.94 9.80
CA GLY A 141 2.25 -2.57 10.28
C GLY A 141 2.86 -2.41 11.67
N HIS A 142 2.64 -3.33 12.61
CA HIS A 142 3.26 -3.24 13.94
C HIS A 142 4.77 -3.19 13.89
N SER A 143 5.42 -4.14 13.20
CA SER A 143 6.88 -4.21 13.10
C SER A 143 7.43 -3.02 12.31
N LEU A 144 6.85 -2.72 11.15
CA LEU A 144 7.31 -1.65 10.28
C LEU A 144 7.12 -0.25 10.90
N PHE A 145 6.02 -0.03 11.64
CA PHE A 145 5.83 1.22 12.36
C PHE A 145 6.86 1.38 13.49
N VAL A 146 7.09 0.33 14.28
CA VAL A 146 8.09 0.39 15.37
C VAL A 146 9.49 0.59 14.83
N GLU A 147 9.85 -0.10 13.74
CA GLU A 147 11.15 0.02 13.10
C GLU A 147 11.42 1.45 12.58
N ARG A 148 10.42 2.07 11.93
CA ARG A 148 10.59 3.36 11.27
C ARG A 148 10.29 4.56 12.16
N LEU A 149 9.33 4.45 13.10
CA LEU A 149 8.85 5.55 13.93
C LEU A 149 9.35 5.49 15.37
N GLY A 150 9.91 4.34 15.78
CA GLY A 150 10.14 4.02 17.19
C GLY A 150 8.86 3.66 17.94
N THR A 151 9.01 2.98 19.07
CA THR A 151 7.89 2.35 19.80
C THR A 151 6.79 3.32 20.21
N HIS A 152 7.17 4.49 20.76
CA HIS A 152 6.16 5.43 21.32
C HIS A 152 5.24 6.00 20.22
N ARG A 153 5.80 6.48 19.11
CA ARG A 153 4.98 7.05 18.03
C ARG A 153 4.18 5.97 17.30
N ALA A 154 4.77 4.79 17.12
CA ALA A 154 4.07 3.65 16.55
C ALA A 154 2.85 3.26 17.38
N MET A 155 3.02 3.09 18.69
CA MET A 155 1.93 2.72 19.59
C MET A 155 0.85 3.80 19.69
N ASP A 156 1.23 5.07 19.67
CA ASP A 156 0.29 6.18 19.62
C ASP A 156 -0.66 6.07 18.41
N LEU A 157 -0.11 5.93 17.20
CA LEU A 157 -0.90 5.77 15.97
C LEU A 157 -1.74 4.48 15.96
N ILE A 158 -1.20 3.38 16.47
CA ILE A 158 -1.88 2.09 16.51
C ILE A 158 -3.09 2.12 17.47
N ILE A 159 -2.91 2.70 18.65
CA ILE A 159 -3.95 2.71 19.70
C ILE A 159 -5.03 3.75 19.40
N THR A 160 -4.63 4.94 18.91
CA THR A 160 -5.57 6.02 18.62
C THR A 160 -6.31 5.81 17.30
N GLY A 161 -5.71 5.08 16.35
CA GLY A 161 -6.22 4.97 14.99
C GLY A 161 -6.19 6.30 14.22
N GLU A 162 -5.34 7.24 14.65
CA GLU A 162 -5.16 8.54 14.02
C GLU A 162 -4.67 8.38 12.58
N LEU A 163 -5.20 9.21 11.68
CA LEU A 163 -4.71 9.34 10.31
C LEU A 163 -3.74 10.53 10.23
N ILE A 164 -2.54 10.28 9.74
CA ILE A 164 -1.53 11.30 9.52
C ILE A 164 -1.44 11.70 8.05
N SER A 165 -1.00 12.93 7.78
CA SER A 165 -0.75 13.40 6.41
C SER A 165 0.54 12.82 5.84
N GLY A 166 0.69 12.87 4.49
CA GLY A 166 1.93 12.48 3.82
C GLY A 166 3.14 13.27 4.32
N ALA A 167 2.96 14.60 4.48
CA ALA A 167 4.01 15.44 5.02
C ALA A 167 4.40 15.09 6.46
N GLU A 168 3.44 14.72 7.32
CA GLU A 168 3.70 14.24 8.69
C GLU A 168 4.40 12.88 8.68
N ALA A 169 3.96 11.96 7.85
CA ALA A 169 4.54 10.62 7.72
C ALA A 169 6.02 10.68 7.32
N VAL A 170 6.38 11.56 6.35
CA VAL A 170 7.77 11.78 5.95
C VAL A 170 8.59 12.42 7.07
N ARG A 171 8.07 13.48 7.72
CA ARG A 171 8.77 14.11 8.87
C ARG A 171 9.01 13.12 10.01
N ALA A 172 8.11 12.17 10.21
CA ALA A 172 8.25 11.14 11.23
C ALA A 172 9.20 9.99 10.82
N GLY A 173 9.62 9.90 9.57
CA GLY A 173 10.50 8.85 9.07
C GLY A 173 9.79 7.59 8.55
N LEU A 174 8.46 7.65 8.41
CA LEU A 174 7.69 6.50 7.91
C LEU A 174 7.89 6.28 6.41
N PHE A 175 7.97 7.36 5.62
CA PHE A 175 8.10 7.35 4.16
C PHE A 175 9.27 8.20 3.67
N SER A 176 9.61 8.03 2.40
CA SER A 176 10.85 8.55 1.81
C SER A 176 10.76 10.04 1.49
N ARG A 177 9.73 10.49 0.77
CA ARG A 177 9.53 11.88 0.35
C ARG A 177 8.06 12.23 0.20
N ALA A 178 7.73 13.50 0.48
CA ALA A 178 6.43 14.09 0.20
C ALA A 178 6.58 15.18 -0.86
N VAL A 179 5.68 15.19 -1.84
CA VAL A 179 5.64 16.14 -2.95
C VAL A 179 4.18 16.59 -3.20
N PRO A 180 3.95 17.70 -3.91
CA PRO A 180 2.61 18.06 -4.38
C PRO A 180 1.95 16.91 -5.15
N ALA A 181 0.65 16.71 -4.96
CA ALA A 181 -0.06 15.56 -5.53
C ALA A 181 0.04 15.51 -7.07
N GLU A 182 0.00 16.66 -7.73
CA GLU A 182 0.13 16.80 -9.17
C GLU A 182 1.51 16.43 -9.73
N GLU A 183 2.55 16.47 -8.91
CA GLU A 183 3.93 16.15 -9.30
C GLU A 183 4.30 14.69 -8.99
N LEU A 184 3.51 14.01 -8.16
CA LEU A 184 3.88 12.73 -7.56
C LEU A 184 4.28 11.65 -8.57
N LEU A 185 3.50 11.45 -9.63
CA LEU A 185 3.76 10.37 -10.59
C LEU A 185 5.00 10.68 -11.44
N GLU A 186 5.14 11.91 -11.91
CA GLU A 186 6.31 12.35 -12.66
C GLU A 186 7.58 12.23 -11.79
N PHE A 187 7.51 12.71 -10.56
CA PHE A 187 8.59 12.60 -9.59
C PHE A 187 8.99 11.14 -9.30
N THR A 188 8.02 10.23 -9.27
CA THR A 188 8.31 8.81 -9.01
C THR A 188 8.97 8.11 -10.20
N ARG A 189 8.67 8.56 -11.42
CA ARG A 189 9.25 8.01 -12.66
C ARG A 189 10.65 8.53 -12.97
N GLY A 190 10.98 9.74 -12.55
CA GLY A 190 12.28 10.41 -12.77
C GLY A 190 13.35 10.04 -11.79
#